data_f9451fc2bfee3ac29022775e3e8c6d57
#
_entry.id   f9451fc2bfee3ac29022775e3e8c6d57
#
_cell.length_a   1.000
_cell.length_b   1.000
_cell.length_c   1.000
_cell.angle_alpha   90.00
_cell.angle_beta   90.00
_cell.angle_gamma   90.00
#
_symmetry.space_group_name_H-M   'P 1'
#
loop_
_entity.id
_entity.type
_entity.pdbx_description
1 polymer ?
#
loop_
_entity_poly.entity_id
_entity_poly.type
_entity_poly.pdbx_seq_one_letter_code
_entity_poly.pdbx_strand_id
1 'polypeptide(L)'
;VDTGSYDCNGIDSLWLSQYVFTCQNIGTNSVWFYGLDTLGNLDSTSITVTVTTGPNGVIQATSSTTDALCFGEANGTASLSAVGGAGPYSYTWTTLDTTAAISNLLAGTYFYDVSDSNGCVASGSITINEPASMTISAIASNYNGYGVSAEGATDGTIDLTVTGGVQPMTYDWNNGYATTEDLTGLAEGLYFVVATDSNGCSITDTVVLTEPDYFDAEATALSNNICPNESNGSVYVAYSGGVAPITLSWSTGAATDTLTGLTSGWYLITAIDANGVLATDSVEVLAEDLDCDGILNVDEGGIPGGGGGLADQDGDGIPNQEDTDSDGDGIGDAYEFDSNGDGIGFDDCDNDGLPDFLDSDECTLEAATVLTPDNDGNNDFWTIP
;
A
#
# COMPACT_ATOMS: atom_id res chain seq x y z
N VAL A 1 64.66 -0.92 66.11
CA VAL A 1 65.75 -0.60 67.05
C VAL A 1 65.84 -1.70 68.08
N ASP A 2 66.89 -2.51 68.06
CA ASP A 2 67.13 -3.48 69.06
C ASP A 2 67.56 -2.81 70.33
N THR A 3 66.86 -3.10 71.47
CA THR A 3 67.22 -2.67 72.78
C THR A 3 67.51 -3.83 73.76
N GLY A 4 67.70 -5.07 73.21
CA GLY A 4 67.77 -6.25 74.05
C GLY A 4 68.68 -7.40 73.62
N SER A 5 69.45 -7.22 72.54
CA SER A 5 70.43 -8.26 72.13
C SER A 5 71.71 -8.12 72.96
N TYR A 6 71.90 -9.03 73.90
CA TYR A 6 73.12 -9.18 74.63
C TYR A 6 73.93 -10.37 74.13
N ASP A 7 74.96 -10.07 73.33
CA ASP A 7 75.90 -11.11 72.97
C ASP A 7 77.28 -10.75 73.46
N CYS A 8 77.92 -11.67 74.09
CA CYS A 8 79.26 -11.47 74.68
C CYS A 8 80.34 -11.38 73.56
N ASN A 9 80.04 -11.80 72.37
CA ASN A 9 80.96 -11.81 71.22
C ASN A 9 80.77 -10.74 70.18
N GLY A 10 79.78 -9.84 70.39
CA GLY A 10 79.42 -8.80 69.41
C GLY A 10 78.47 -9.29 68.30
N ILE A 11 77.60 -8.37 67.84
CA ILE A 11 76.68 -8.61 66.70
C ILE A 11 77.37 -8.28 65.42
N ASP A 12 77.36 -9.17 64.46
CA ASP A 12 77.90 -8.98 63.10
C ASP A 12 76.87 -8.29 62.19
N SER A 13 75.67 -8.81 62.14
CA SER A 13 74.64 -8.26 61.32
C SER A 13 73.23 -8.43 61.92
N LEU A 14 72.35 -7.48 61.58
CA LEU A 14 70.91 -7.51 61.95
C LEU A 14 70.09 -7.25 60.73
N TRP A 15 68.99 -7.98 60.58
CA TRP A 15 68.06 -7.76 59.48
C TRP A 15 66.63 -8.21 59.87
N LEU A 16 65.64 -7.70 59.11
CA LEU A 16 64.24 -8.07 59.18
C LEU A 16 63.89 -8.99 58.04
N SER A 17 62.93 -9.90 58.29
CA SER A 17 62.37 -10.75 57.24
C SER A 17 61.60 -9.93 56.18
N GLN A 18 61.18 -8.74 56.55
CA GLN A 18 60.43 -7.81 55.65
C GLN A 18 60.83 -6.38 55.96
N TYR A 19 61.23 -5.60 54.95
CA TYR A 19 61.60 -4.19 55.03
C TYR A 19 60.61 -3.26 54.37
N VAL A 20 59.76 -3.79 53.47
CA VAL A 20 58.82 -3.02 52.70
C VAL A 20 57.42 -3.53 53.05
N PHE A 21 56.57 -2.63 53.46
CA PHE A 21 55.16 -2.93 53.72
C PHE A 21 54.33 -2.15 52.64
N THR A 22 53.41 -2.92 52.05
CA THR A 22 52.47 -2.39 51.04
C THR A 22 51.09 -2.29 51.67
N CYS A 23 50.12 -1.80 50.88
CA CYS A 23 48.73 -1.74 51.31
C CYS A 23 48.09 -3.09 51.69
N GLN A 24 48.65 -4.17 51.22
CA GLN A 24 48.26 -5.54 51.61
C GLN A 24 48.69 -5.87 53.04
N ASN A 25 49.56 -5.08 53.60
CA ASN A 25 50.08 -5.28 54.93
C ASN A 25 49.40 -4.38 55.99
N ILE A 26 48.33 -3.62 55.59
CA ILE A 26 47.60 -2.79 56.57
C ILE A 26 47.07 -3.67 57.68
N GLY A 27 47.34 -3.22 58.90
CA GLY A 27 47.02 -3.97 60.10
C GLY A 27 48.29 -4.47 60.82
N THR A 28 48.15 -5.44 61.67
CA THR A 28 49.22 -5.99 62.49
C THR A 28 49.94 -7.10 61.73
N ASN A 29 51.23 -6.91 61.47
CA ASN A 29 52.10 -7.88 60.80
C ASN A 29 53.12 -8.44 61.74
N SER A 30 53.39 -9.74 61.70
CA SER A 30 54.48 -10.38 62.45
C SER A 30 55.72 -10.44 61.54
N VAL A 31 56.79 -9.80 61.97
CA VAL A 31 58.05 -9.77 61.22
C VAL A 31 59.14 -10.38 62.04
N TRP A 32 59.96 -11.22 61.48
CA TRP A 32 61.10 -11.80 62.14
C TRP A 32 62.28 -10.85 62.10
N PHE A 33 62.86 -10.64 63.25
CA PHE A 33 64.11 -9.91 63.44
C PHE A 33 65.21 -10.90 63.69
N TYR A 34 66.24 -10.86 62.93
CA TYR A 34 67.36 -11.78 62.97
C TYR A 34 68.65 -11.05 63.39
N GLY A 35 69.44 -11.72 64.22
CA GLY A 35 70.75 -11.32 64.58
C GLY A 35 71.77 -12.41 64.34
N LEU A 36 72.91 -12.06 63.74
CA LEU A 36 74.04 -12.95 63.54
C LEU A 36 75.18 -12.44 64.36
N ASP A 37 75.82 -13.33 65.19
CA ASP A 37 76.99 -12.96 65.91
C ASP A 37 78.30 -13.14 65.06
N THR A 38 79.43 -12.66 65.56
CA THR A 38 80.72 -12.76 64.87
C THR A 38 81.24 -14.18 64.77
N LEU A 39 80.64 -15.15 65.47
CA LEU A 39 80.97 -16.57 65.42
C LEU A 39 80.03 -17.35 64.48
N GLY A 40 79.04 -16.65 63.89
CA GLY A 40 78.10 -17.27 62.94
C GLY A 40 76.86 -17.89 63.61
N ASN A 41 76.56 -17.64 64.87
CA ASN A 41 75.33 -18.08 65.52
C ASN A 41 74.19 -17.17 65.17
N LEU A 42 73.07 -17.72 64.71
CA LEU A 42 71.87 -17.01 64.34
C LEU A 42 70.83 -17.10 65.46
N ASP A 43 70.34 -15.94 65.90
CA ASP A 43 69.14 -15.83 66.78
C ASP A 43 68.02 -15.06 66.04
N SER A 44 66.80 -15.31 66.46
CA SER A 44 65.64 -14.63 65.89
C SER A 44 64.50 -14.47 66.92
N THR A 45 63.82 -13.33 66.73
CA THR A 45 62.64 -13.04 67.51
C THR A 45 61.56 -12.44 66.63
N SER A 46 60.30 -12.77 66.91
CA SER A 46 59.20 -12.11 66.16
C SER A 46 58.87 -10.75 66.83
N ILE A 47 58.75 -9.74 65.97
CA ILE A 47 58.26 -8.45 66.38
C ILE A 47 56.95 -8.12 65.65
N THR A 48 56.11 -7.36 66.30
CA THR A 48 54.87 -6.88 65.69
C THR A 48 55.08 -5.52 65.07
N VAL A 49 54.77 -5.42 63.77
CA VAL A 49 54.77 -4.15 63.04
C VAL A 49 53.32 -3.82 62.68
N THR A 50 52.83 -2.71 63.14
CA THR A 50 51.50 -2.24 62.76
C THR A 50 51.61 -1.24 61.60
N VAL A 51 51.11 -1.64 60.47
CA VAL A 51 51.02 -0.76 59.29
C VAL A 51 49.69 -0.07 59.34
N THR A 52 49.70 1.25 59.46
CA THR A 52 48.47 2.06 59.47
C THR A 52 48.26 2.70 58.11
N THR A 53 46.98 2.93 57.81
CA THR A 53 46.66 3.83 56.68
C THR A 53 47.28 5.22 56.96
N GLY A 54 47.78 5.89 55.95
CA GLY A 54 48.22 7.26 56.07
C GLY A 54 47.05 8.19 56.50
N PRO A 55 47.33 9.48 56.73
CA PRO A 55 46.33 10.43 57.23
C PRO A 55 45.10 10.57 56.30
N ASN A 56 45.21 10.18 55.04
CA ASN A 56 44.13 10.26 54.06
C ASN A 56 43.31 8.96 53.96
N GLY A 57 43.59 7.94 54.75
CA GLY A 57 42.89 6.63 54.73
C GLY A 57 43.31 5.74 53.53
N VAL A 58 42.51 4.72 53.25
CA VAL A 58 42.68 3.85 52.04
C VAL A 58 42.16 4.53 50.79
N ILE A 59 42.78 4.24 49.63
CA ILE A 59 42.28 4.71 48.36
C ILE A 59 40.89 4.20 48.09
N GLN A 60 39.99 5.08 47.65
CA GLN A 60 38.67 4.81 47.21
C GLN A 60 38.44 5.46 45.84
N ALA A 61 37.72 4.75 44.95
CA ALA A 61 37.31 5.27 43.66
C ALA A 61 35.78 5.37 43.59
N THR A 62 35.28 6.49 43.06
CA THR A 62 33.88 6.68 42.73
C THR A 62 33.80 6.88 41.20
N SER A 63 32.73 6.35 40.59
CA SER A 63 32.51 6.41 39.17
C SER A 63 31.24 7.20 38.83
N SER A 64 31.22 7.82 37.66
CA SER A 64 30.07 8.42 37.03
C SER A 64 30.06 8.01 35.55
N THR A 65 28.87 7.74 35.02
CA THR A 65 28.68 7.27 33.65
C THR A 65 27.60 8.06 32.94
N THR A 66 27.67 8.11 31.59
CA THR A 66 26.53 8.38 30.71
C THR A 66 26.34 7.19 29.81
N ASP A 67 25.08 6.74 29.67
CA ASP A 67 24.73 5.63 28.80
C ASP A 67 24.81 6.02 27.33
N ALA A 68 24.82 5.03 26.43
CA ALA A 68 24.74 5.24 25.00
C ALA A 68 23.38 5.82 24.61
N LEU A 69 23.37 6.78 23.69
CA LEU A 69 22.14 7.45 23.25
C LEU A 69 21.28 6.57 22.37
N CYS A 70 21.92 5.81 21.47
CA CYS A 70 21.25 4.89 20.55
C CYS A 70 21.80 3.48 20.68
N PHE A 71 21.00 2.51 20.30
CA PHE A 71 21.40 1.11 20.25
C PHE A 71 22.63 0.94 19.30
N GLY A 72 23.66 0.26 19.79
CA GLY A 72 24.88 -0.04 19.05
C GLY A 72 25.83 1.14 18.83
N GLU A 73 25.52 2.33 19.36
CA GLU A 73 26.41 3.48 19.23
C GLU A 73 27.46 3.57 20.35
N ALA A 74 28.67 4.00 19.97
CA ALA A 74 29.78 4.19 20.87
C ALA A 74 29.87 5.66 21.33
N ASN A 75 28.89 6.12 22.08
CA ASN A 75 28.83 7.50 22.62
C ASN A 75 28.68 7.57 24.13
N GLY A 76 28.76 6.43 24.82
CA GLY A 76 28.81 6.34 26.28
C GLY A 76 30.10 6.95 26.83
N THR A 77 30.05 7.43 28.07
CA THR A 77 31.24 7.96 28.77
C THR A 77 31.33 7.41 30.18
N ALA A 78 32.53 7.39 30.70
CA ALA A 78 32.81 7.06 32.10
C ALA A 78 33.87 7.96 32.68
N SER A 79 33.76 8.28 33.98
CA SER A 79 34.74 9.02 34.69
C SER A 79 34.95 8.47 36.10
N LEU A 80 36.19 8.53 36.60
CA LEU A 80 36.58 8.11 37.91
C LEU A 80 37.07 9.28 38.73
N SER A 81 36.72 9.33 40.01
CA SER A 81 37.28 10.23 40.96
C SER A 81 37.87 9.41 42.12
N ALA A 82 39.15 9.68 42.46
CA ALA A 82 39.85 8.98 43.53
C ALA A 82 40.00 9.87 44.75
N VAL A 83 39.79 9.28 45.91
CA VAL A 83 40.03 9.97 47.21
C VAL A 83 40.74 9.03 48.17
N GLY A 84 41.42 9.57 49.20
CA GLY A 84 42.25 8.76 50.11
C GLY A 84 43.58 8.34 49.48
N GLY A 85 44.37 7.56 50.20
CA GLY A 85 45.71 7.15 49.76
C GLY A 85 46.70 8.31 49.64
N ALA A 86 47.72 8.11 48.80
CA ALA A 86 48.75 9.08 48.47
C ALA A 86 48.75 9.42 46.99
N GLY A 87 48.36 10.65 46.64
CA GLY A 87 48.47 11.09 45.24
C GLY A 87 49.93 11.25 44.77
N PRO A 88 50.21 11.28 43.44
CA PRO A 88 49.24 11.27 42.35
C PRO A 88 48.60 9.89 42.12
N TYR A 89 47.38 9.88 41.49
CA TYR A 89 46.69 8.66 41.12
C TYR A 89 46.97 8.27 39.70
N SER A 90 47.02 6.94 39.45
CA SER A 90 47.08 6.35 38.11
C SER A 90 45.81 5.53 37.84
N TYR A 91 45.32 5.54 36.63
CA TYR A 91 44.11 4.86 36.22
C TYR A 91 44.44 3.83 35.17
N THR A 92 43.73 2.71 35.15
CA THR A 92 43.83 1.67 34.12
C THR A 92 42.44 1.11 33.90
N TRP A 93 42.05 1.06 32.64
CA TRP A 93 40.77 0.50 32.20
C TRP A 93 40.98 -0.76 31.38
N THR A 94 39.93 -1.57 31.25
CA THR A 94 39.93 -2.73 30.32
C THR A 94 40.09 -2.32 28.86
N THR A 95 39.80 -1.08 28.52
CA THR A 95 40.05 -0.47 27.19
C THR A 95 41.54 -0.12 26.95
N LEU A 96 42.40 -0.33 27.97
CA LEU A 96 43.81 0.07 28.00
C LEU A 96 44.01 1.59 28.13
N ASP A 97 42.98 2.36 28.35
CA ASP A 97 43.11 3.79 28.67
C ASP A 97 43.68 3.99 30.06
N THR A 98 44.43 5.08 30.22
CA THR A 98 45.10 5.45 31.48
C THR A 98 44.65 6.80 32.04
N THR A 99 43.59 7.39 31.48
CA THR A 99 43.00 8.65 31.93
C THR A 99 41.88 8.43 32.94
N ALA A 100 41.62 9.44 33.77
CA ALA A 100 40.51 9.41 34.71
C ALA A 100 39.14 9.38 34.04
N ALA A 101 39.01 9.78 32.78
CA ALA A 101 37.79 9.80 32.01
C ALA A 101 38.03 9.16 30.63
N ILE A 102 37.05 8.34 30.20
CA ILE A 102 37.04 7.69 28.91
C ILE A 102 35.69 7.95 28.20
N SER A 103 35.70 7.96 26.87
CA SER A 103 34.54 8.23 26.04
C SER A 103 34.49 7.29 24.83
N ASN A 104 33.44 7.41 24.03
CA ASN A 104 33.20 6.54 22.87
C ASN A 104 33.04 5.07 23.29
N LEU A 105 32.29 4.87 24.38
CA LEU A 105 32.04 3.52 24.92
C LEU A 105 30.75 2.94 24.31
N LEU A 106 30.83 1.72 23.87
CA LEU A 106 29.67 0.87 23.59
C LEU A 106 28.99 0.45 24.89
N ALA A 107 27.75 -0.03 24.81
CA ALA A 107 27.12 -0.72 25.92
C ALA A 107 27.95 -1.92 26.36
N GLY A 108 28.13 -2.07 27.66
CA GLY A 108 28.93 -3.13 28.22
C GLY A 108 29.49 -2.82 29.61
N THR A 109 30.20 -3.79 30.18
CA THR A 109 30.84 -3.63 31.49
C THR A 109 32.33 -3.38 31.31
N TYR A 110 32.82 -2.33 31.93
CA TYR A 110 34.21 -1.88 31.91
C TYR A 110 34.78 -1.98 33.32
N PHE A 111 35.92 -2.69 33.46
CA PHE A 111 36.63 -2.77 34.72
C PHE A 111 37.72 -1.73 34.78
N TYR A 112 38.00 -1.27 35.99
CA TYR A 112 39.05 -0.30 36.24
C TYR A 112 39.84 -0.62 37.51
N ASP A 113 41.12 -0.17 37.48
CA ASP A 113 41.99 -0.06 38.64
C ASP A 113 42.45 1.38 38.79
N VAL A 114 42.36 1.87 40.03
CA VAL A 114 42.95 3.16 40.40
C VAL A 114 44.01 2.90 41.43
N SER A 115 45.25 3.30 41.12
CA SER A 115 46.39 3.12 42.05
C SER A 115 46.90 4.46 42.51
N ASP A 116 47.34 4.50 43.77
CA ASP A 116 48.04 5.64 44.38
C ASP A 116 49.58 5.53 44.20
N SER A 117 50.33 6.55 44.58
CA SER A 117 51.80 6.58 44.47
C SER A 117 52.49 5.52 45.33
N ASN A 118 51.84 4.92 46.30
CA ASN A 118 52.35 3.83 47.14
C ASN A 118 52.00 2.43 46.56
N GLY A 119 51.27 2.39 45.42
CA GLY A 119 50.84 1.12 44.78
C GLY A 119 49.61 0.50 45.41
N CYS A 120 48.84 1.25 46.25
CA CYS A 120 47.54 0.82 46.71
C CYS A 120 46.54 0.89 45.60
N VAL A 121 45.68 -0.11 45.43
CA VAL A 121 44.73 -0.22 44.29
C VAL A 121 43.30 -0.28 44.82
N ALA A 122 42.46 0.49 44.21
CA ALA A 122 40.99 0.37 44.31
C ALA A 122 40.45 -0.09 42.96
N SER A 123 39.88 -1.26 42.91
CA SER A 123 39.33 -1.86 41.67
C SER A 123 37.80 -1.78 41.69
N GLY A 124 37.21 -1.71 40.51
CA GLY A 124 35.76 -1.72 40.33
C GLY A 124 35.33 -1.97 38.91
N SER A 125 34.04 -1.88 38.69
CA SER A 125 33.45 -1.93 37.33
C SER A 125 32.31 -0.93 37.20
N ILE A 126 32.08 -0.51 35.97
CA ILE A 126 30.95 0.30 35.55
C ILE A 126 30.20 -0.41 34.44
N THR A 127 28.93 -0.09 34.28
CA THR A 127 28.14 -0.55 33.13
C THR A 127 27.62 0.65 32.38
N ILE A 128 27.85 0.65 31.07
CA ILE A 128 27.19 1.54 30.09
C ILE A 128 26.02 0.76 29.54
N ASN A 129 24.81 1.33 29.63
CA ASN A 129 23.63 0.75 29.03
C ASN A 129 23.34 1.41 27.68
N GLU A 130 22.43 0.80 26.90
CA GLU A 130 21.90 1.37 25.65
C GLU A 130 20.39 1.15 25.60
N PRO A 131 19.64 1.97 24.84
CA PRO A 131 18.23 1.73 24.58
C PRO A 131 18.00 0.43 23.82
N ALA A 132 16.77 -0.08 23.84
CA ALA A 132 16.38 -1.19 22.97
C ALA A 132 16.47 -0.78 21.49
N SER A 133 16.88 -1.71 20.65
CA SER A 133 16.91 -1.48 19.19
C SER A 133 15.53 -1.09 18.68
N MET A 134 15.46 -0.03 17.86
CA MET A 134 14.22 0.35 17.19
C MET A 134 13.85 -0.68 16.12
N THR A 135 12.58 -1.01 16.04
CA THR A 135 12.00 -1.78 14.92
C THR A 135 10.78 -1.05 14.40
N ILE A 136 10.51 -1.17 13.11
CA ILE A 136 9.40 -0.52 12.43
C ILE A 136 8.62 -1.58 11.64
N SER A 137 7.30 -1.46 11.63
CA SER A 137 6.39 -2.29 10.85
C SER A 137 5.22 -1.43 10.39
N ALA A 138 4.95 -1.41 9.10
CA ALA A 138 3.83 -0.70 8.52
C ALA A 138 2.88 -1.70 7.83
N ILE A 139 1.58 -1.57 8.11
CA ILE A 139 0.53 -2.37 7.52
C ILE A 139 -0.35 -1.46 6.67
N ALA A 140 -0.35 -1.69 5.37
CA ALA A 140 -1.23 -1.00 4.43
C ALA A 140 -2.64 -1.59 4.43
N SER A 141 -3.65 -0.75 4.12
CA SER A 141 -4.99 -1.23 3.76
C SER A 141 -4.92 -2.24 2.62
N ASN A 142 -5.88 -3.15 2.60
CA ASN A 142 -5.94 -4.19 1.59
C ASN A 142 -7.38 -4.36 1.07
N TYR A 143 -7.63 -3.85 -0.12
CA TYR A 143 -8.86 -4.00 -0.89
C TYR A 143 -8.66 -5.09 -1.96
N ASN A 144 -8.76 -6.36 -1.54
CA ASN A 144 -8.56 -7.53 -2.42
C ASN A 144 -7.23 -7.52 -3.21
N GLY A 145 -6.14 -7.05 -2.58
CA GLY A 145 -4.80 -7.03 -3.16
C GLY A 145 -4.28 -5.64 -3.52
N TYR A 146 -5.13 -4.61 -3.43
CA TYR A 146 -4.77 -3.22 -3.68
C TYR A 146 -4.79 -2.39 -2.40
N GLY A 147 -4.04 -1.30 -2.39
CA GLY A 147 -3.96 -0.38 -1.26
C GLY A 147 -5.16 0.55 -1.15
N VAL A 148 -5.86 0.80 -2.26
CA VAL A 148 -7.09 1.59 -2.34
C VAL A 148 -8.19 0.81 -3.07
N SER A 149 -9.46 1.20 -2.89
CA SER A 149 -10.61 0.44 -3.37
C SER A 149 -10.86 0.52 -4.88
N ALA A 150 -10.46 1.62 -5.52
CA ALA A 150 -10.70 1.91 -6.95
C ALA A 150 -9.60 2.82 -7.49
N GLU A 151 -9.53 2.95 -8.83
CA GLU A 151 -8.72 3.97 -9.48
C GLU A 151 -9.08 5.36 -8.96
N GLY A 152 -8.06 6.15 -8.58
CA GLY A 152 -8.22 7.50 -8.04
C GLY A 152 -8.88 7.57 -6.66
N ALA A 153 -9.15 6.46 -5.99
CA ALA A 153 -9.69 6.46 -4.63
C ALA A 153 -8.66 7.01 -3.63
N THR A 154 -9.17 7.62 -2.56
CA THR A 154 -8.35 8.18 -1.47
C THR A 154 -8.75 7.59 -0.13
N ASP A 155 -8.99 6.29 -0.09
CA ASP A 155 -9.44 5.55 1.09
C ASP A 155 -8.37 4.63 1.68
N GLY A 156 -7.16 4.72 1.16
CA GLY A 156 -6.00 3.99 1.66
C GLY A 156 -5.63 4.39 3.08
N THR A 157 -5.08 3.44 3.83
CA THR A 157 -4.58 3.66 5.19
C THR A 157 -3.24 2.96 5.39
N ILE A 158 -2.43 3.50 6.29
CA ILE A 158 -1.21 2.87 6.78
C ILE A 158 -1.24 2.90 8.31
N ASP A 159 -1.16 1.72 8.93
CA ASP A 159 -1.03 1.51 10.38
C ASP A 159 0.46 1.25 10.65
N LEU A 160 1.12 2.20 11.32
CA LEU A 160 2.54 2.16 11.62
C LEU A 160 2.74 1.76 13.08
N THR A 161 3.64 0.83 13.31
CA THR A 161 4.07 0.45 14.65
C THR A 161 5.58 0.57 14.77
N VAL A 162 6.05 1.39 15.73
CA VAL A 162 7.47 1.52 16.06
C VAL A 162 7.69 1.05 17.49
N THR A 163 8.64 0.14 17.70
CA THR A 163 9.01 -0.33 19.04
C THR A 163 10.50 -0.15 19.29
N GLY A 164 10.92 -0.18 20.56
CA GLY A 164 12.30 0.15 20.98
C GLY A 164 12.53 1.65 21.07
N GLY A 165 13.81 2.08 21.09
CA GLY A 165 14.20 3.48 21.26
C GLY A 165 13.73 4.09 22.60
N VAL A 166 13.78 5.40 22.68
CA VAL A 166 13.38 6.18 23.87
C VAL A 166 12.21 7.11 23.53
N GLN A 167 11.08 6.93 24.21
CA GLN A 167 9.88 7.73 24.00
C GLN A 167 10.06 9.21 24.45
N PRO A 168 9.34 10.19 23.85
CA PRO A 168 8.36 10.03 22.76
C PRO A 168 9.01 9.88 21.38
N MET A 169 8.27 9.25 20.45
CA MET A 169 8.62 9.19 19.04
C MET A 169 8.08 10.40 18.28
N THR A 170 8.76 10.77 17.21
CA THR A 170 8.29 11.73 16.21
C THR A 170 8.35 11.09 14.84
N TYR A 171 7.41 11.45 13.98
CA TYR A 171 7.26 10.87 12.65
C TYR A 171 7.36 11.96 11.59
N ASP A 172 8.00 11.65 10.48
CA ASP A 172 8.07 12.51 9.29
C ASP A 172 7.80 11.66 8.06
N TRP A 173 6.63 11.87 7.46
CA TRP A 173 6.23 11.20 6.23
C TRP A 173 6.54 12.08 5.02
N ASN A 174 7.16 11.51 3.99
CA ASN A 174 7.43 12.15 2.70
C ASN A 174 7.99 13.59 2.84
N ASN A 175 8.92 13.79 3.79
CA ASN A 175 9.58 15.09 4.07
C ASN A 175 8.56 16.21 4.40
N GLY A 176 7.70 15.97 5.37
CA GLY A 176 6.76 16.97 5.90
C GLY A 176 5.32 16.85 5.40
N TYR A 177 4.96 15.76 4.71
CA TYR A 177 3.57 15.50 4.33
C TYR A 177 2.67 15.29 5.55
N ALA A 178 3.11 14.49 6.52
CA ALA A 178 2.40 14.25 7.79
C ALA A 178 3.38 13.95 8.92
N THR A 179 2.91 14.14 10.17
CA THR A 179 3.68 13.90 11.40
C THR A 179 2.95 12.99 12.40
N THR A 180 1.84 12.40 11.99
CA THR A 180 1.10 11.40 12.76
C THR A 180 1.74 10.03 12.62
N GLU A 181 1.54 9.13 13.58
CA GLU A 181 2.01 7.75 13.48
C GLU A 181 1.33 7.05 12.30
N ASP A 182 0.00 7.01 12.33
CA ASP A 182 -0.83 6.41 11.30
C ASP A 182 -1.27 7.43 10.25
N LEU A 183 -1.53 6.93 9.04
CA LEU A 183 -2.08 7.71 7.94
C LEU A 183 -3.41 7.13 7.47
N THR A 184 -4.32 8.02 7.06
CA THR A 184 -5.62 7.68 6.47
C THR A 184 -5.94 8.64 5.33
N GLY A 185 -6.88 8.26 4.46
CA GLY A 185 -7.29 9.10 3.34
C GLY A 185 -6.24 9.18 2.25
N LEU A 186 -5.51 8.10 2.02
CA LEU A 186 -4.38 8.04 1.09
C LEU A 186 -4.81 7.59 -0.30
N ALA A 187 -4.25 8.20 -1.33
CA ALA A 187 -4.30 7.72 -2.70
C ALA A 187 -3.25 6.61 -2.93
N GLU A 188 -3.21 6.06 -4.14
CA GLU A 188 -2.07 5.26 -4.57
C GLU A 188 -0.77 6.04 -4.42
N GLY A 189 0.34 5.35 -4.19
CA GLY A 189 1.63 6.01 -4.12
C GLY A 189 2.65 5.33 -3.25
N LEU A 190 3.83 5.95 -3.22
CA LEU A 190 4.95 5.57 -2.37
C LEU A 190 4.96 6.47 -1.13
N TYR A 191 4.89 5.86 0.04
CA TYR A 191 4.93 6.53 1.34
C TYR A 191 6.20 6.14 2.09
N PHE A 192 7.05 7.12 2.33
CA PHE A 192 8.30 6.96 3.07
C PHE A 192 8.16 7.61 4.44
N VAL A 193 8.60 6.93 5.50
CA VAL A 193 8.57 7.43 6.87
C VAL A 193 9.95 7.42 7.51
N VAL A 194 10.22 8.45 8.29
CA VAL A 194 11.31 8.52 9.26
C VAL A 194 10.69 8.59 10.65
N ALA A 195 10.92 7.59 11.49
CA ALA A 195 10.57 7.63 12.90
C ALA A 195 11.82 7.95 13.72
N THR A 196 11.74 8.96 14.57
CA THR A 196 12.87 9.44 15.39
C THR A 196 12.46 9.46 16.86
N ASP A 197 13.31 8.88 17.69
CA ASP A 197 13.11 8.85 19.15
C ASP A 197 13.57 10.15 19.83
N SER A 198 13.35 10.28 21.16
CA SER A 198 13.71 11.48 21.91
C SER A 198 15.23 11.70 22.04
N ASN A 199 16.06 10.71 21.78
CA ASN A 199 17.51 10.80 21.74
C ASN A 199 18.04 11.19 20.36
N GLY A 200 17.17 11.26 19.33
CA GLY A 200 17.53 11.54 17.95
C GLY A 200 17.91 10.31 17.13
N CYS A 201 17.72 9.11 17.65
CA CYS A 201 17.91 7.87 16.89
C CYS A 201 16.75 7.67 15.91
N SER A 202 17.03 7.29 14.68
CA SER A 202 16.00 7.18 13.66
C SER A 202 16.00 5.82 12.95
N ILE A 203 14.81 5.42 12.50
CA ILE A 203 14.57 4.27 11.63
C ILE A 203 13.62 4.67 10.51
N THR A 204 13.75 4.03 9.35
CA THR A 204 12.96 4.38 8.17
C THR A 204 12.25 3.16 7.60
N ASP A 205 11.10 3.38 6.98
CA ASP A 205 10.39 2.36 6.21
C ASP A 205 9.71 2.98 4.99
N THR A 206 9.24 2.13 4.09
CA THR A 206 8.60 2.54 2.84
C THR A 206 7.42 1.63 2.53
N VAL A 207 6.26 2.22 2.31
CA VAL A 207 5.01 1.53 2.00
C VAL A 207 4.52 1.96 0.62
N VAL A 208 4.09 0.99 -0.19
CA VAL A 208 3.47 1.24 -1.50
C VAL A 208 1.99 0.92 -1.40
N LEU A 209 1.15 1.90 -1.73
CA LEU A 209 -0.27 1.68 -2.00
C LEU A 209 -0.45 1.60 -3.52
N THR A 210 -1.15 0.57 -3.97
CA THR A 210 -1.50 0.37 -5.38
C THR A 210 -2.99 0.54 -5.57
N GLU A 211 -3.43 0.89 -6.77
CA GLU A 211 -4.84 0.96 -7.16
C GLU A 211 -5.17 -0.08 -8.23
N PRO A 212 -6.43 -0.54 -8.34
CA PRO A 212 -6.88 -1.34 -9.46
C PRO A 212 -7.05 -0.48 -10.73
N ASP A 213 -7.10 -1.14 -11.89
CA ASP A 213 -7.45 -0.47 -13.16
C ASP A 213 -8.88 0.06 -13.11
N TYR A 214 -9.14 1.14 -13.86
CA TYR A 214 -10.47 1.73 -14.01
C TYR A 214 -11.52 0.69 -14.38
N PHE A 215 -12.61 0.66 -13.59
CA PHE A 215 -13.70 -0.29 -13.81
C PHE A 215 -14.73 0.32 -14.73
N ASP A 216 -14.93 -0.32 -15.90
CA ASP A 216 -15.87 0.10 -16.92
C ASP A 216 -16.73 -1.07 -17.40
N ALA A 217 -17.94 -0.76 -17.88
CA ALA A 217 -18.85 -1.71 -18.48
C ALA A 217 -19.49 -1.07 -19.71
N GLU A 218 -19.46 -1.76 -20.84
CA GLU A 218 -20.01 -1.32 -22.12
C GLU A 218 -21.06 -2.33 -22.62
N ALA A 219 -22.29 -1.87 -22.78
CA ALA A 219 -23.39 -2.66 -23.27
C ALA A 219 -23.59 -2.44 -24.78
N THR A 220 -23.76 -3.50 -25.52
CA THR A 220 -23.92 -3.47 -26.98
C THR A 220 -25.11 -4.32 -27.40
N ALA A 221 -25.94 -3.81 -28.32
CA ALA A 221 -26.97 -4.62 -28.98
C ALA A 221 -26.32 -5.58 -29.97
N LEU A 222 -26.62 -6.85 -29.86
CA LEU A 222 -26.19 -7.91 -30.79
C LEU A 222 -27.21 -8.13 -31.90
N SER A 223 -28.49 -7.96 -31.59
CA SER A 223 -29.59 -8.01 -32.55
C SER A 223 -30.73 -7.11 -32.09
N ASN A 224 -31.37 -6.44 -33.03
CA ASN A 224 -32.60 -5.71 -32.86
C ASN A 224 -33.83 -6.61 -33.18
N ASN A 225 -35.00 -6.12 -32.88
CA ASN A 225 -36.26 -6.73 -33.35
C ASN A 225 -36.62 -6.13 -34.71
N ILE A 226 -37.31 -6.87 -35.54
CA ILE A 226 -37.97 -6.30 -36.70
C ILE A 226 -39.16 -5.47 -36.21
N CYS A 227 -40.13 -6.09 -35.58
CA CYS A 227 -41.33 -5.43 -35.08
C CYS A 227 -41.29 -5.15 -33.57
N PRO A 228 -41.99 -4.11 -33.04
CA PRO A 228 -42.02 -3.75 -31.62
C PRO A 228 -42.47 -4.87 -30.66
N ASN A 229 -43.38 -5.76 -31.11
CA ASN A 229 -43.91 -6.85 -30.29
C ASN A 229 -43.12 -8.14 -30.37
N GLU A 230 -42.05 -8.18 -31.15
CA GLU A 230 -41.15 -9.32 -31.20
C GLU A 230 -40.26 -9.39 -29.98
N SER A 231 -39.66 -10.53 -29.76
CA SER A 231 -38.73 -10.78 -28.68
C SER A 231 -37.49 -11.52 -29.18
N ASN A 232 -36.92 -11.06 -30.28
CA ASN A 232 -35.72 -11.61 -30.92
C ASN A 232 -34.47 -10.82 -30.60
N GLY A 233 -34.61 -9.65 -29.95
CA GLY A 233 -33.52 -8.80 -29.54
C GLY A 233 -32.52 -9.46 -28.59
N SER A 234 -31.28 -9.08 -28.68
CA SER A 234 -30.24 -9.55 -27.78
C SER A 234 -29.19 -8.47 -27.52
N VAL A 235 -28.64 -8.46 -26.31
CA VAL A 235 -27.59 -7.54 -25.88
C VAL A 235 -26.46 -8.29 -25.18
N TYR A 236 -25.29 -7.70 -25.20
CA TYR A 236 -24.10 -8.21 -24.54
C TYR A 236 -23.43 -7.09 -23.76
N VAL A 237 -22.85 -7.41 -22.57
CA VAL A 237 -21.98 -6.49 -21.83
C VAL A 237 -20.54 -6.99 -21.85
N ALA A 238 -19.62 -6.11 -22.25
CA ALA A 238 -18.19 -6.22 -22.00
C ALA A 238 -17.86 -5.39 -20.75
N TYR A 239 -16.91 -5.85 -19.96
CA TYR A 239 -16.37 -5.06 -18.85
C TYR A 239 -14.85 -5.20 -18.79
N SER A 240 -14.19 -4.16 -18.27
CA SER A 240 -12.73 -4.10 -18.16
C SER A 240 -12.32 -3.45 -16.84
N GLY A 241 -11.11 -3.75 -16.35
CA GLY A 241 -10.62 -3.26 -15.07
C GLY A 241 -11.39 -3.79 -13.88
N GLY A 242 -11.39 -3.04 -12.77
CA GLY A 242 -11.99 -3.42 -11.50
C GLY A 242 -11.33 -4.65 -10.85
N VAL A 243 -11.91 -5.14 -9.78
CA VAL A 243 -11.38 -6.26 -9.00
C VAL A 243 -12.36 -7.44 -9.05
N ALA A 244 -11.91 -8.58 -9.58
CA ALA A 244 -12.73 -9.78 -9.67
C ALA A 244 -13.04 -10.37 -8.27
N PRO A 245 -14.21 -11.01 -8.06
CA PRO A 245 -15.25 -11.33 -9.06
C PRO A 245 -16.15 -10.14 -9.39
N ILE A 246 -16.60 -10.07 -10.65
CA ILE A 246 -17.58 -9.08 -11.10
C ILE A 246 -18.98 -9.68 -11.01
N THR A 247 -19.90 -8.92 -10.47
CA THR A 247 -21.33 -9.28 -10.38
C THR A 247 -22.13 -8.41 -11.34
N LEU A 248 -22.90 -9.04 -12.23
CA LEU A 248 -23.74 -8.38 -13.22
C LEU A 248 -25.20 -8.35 -12.78
N SER A 249 -25.90 -7.25 -13.08
CA SER A 249 -27.35 -7.11 -12.85
C SER A 249 -27.98 -6.24 -13.93
N TRP A 250 -28.78 -6.85 -14.79
CA TRP A 250 -29.59 -6.12 -15.77
C TRP A 250 -30.90 -5.60 -15.16
N SER A 251 -31.50 -4.60 -15.80
CA SER A 251 -32.84 -4.09 -15.46
C SER A 251 -33.94 -5.17 -15.50
N THR A 252 -33.71 -6.27 -16.21
CA THR A 252 -34.58 -7.46 -16.25
C THR A 252 -34.41 -8.36 -15.03
N GLY A 253 -33.39 -8.14 -14.18
CA GLY A 253 -33.02 -9.03 -13.06
C GLY A 253 -32.08 -10.18 -13.46
N ALA A 254 -31.68 -10.28 -14.71
CA ALA A 254 -30.69 -11.27 -15.14
C ALA A 254 -29.27 -10.89 -14.71
N ALA A 255 -28.40 -11.90 -14.55
CA ALA A 255 -27.01 -11.75 -14.09
C ALA A 255 -25.98 -12.37 -15.08
N THR A 256 -26.39 -12.53 -16.33
CA THR A 256 -25.57 -13.09 -17.42
C THR A 256 -24.92 -11.95 -18.22
N ASP A 257 -23.82 -12.22 -18.89
CA ASP A 257 -23.16 -11.28 -19.80
C ASP A 257 -23.97 -11.03 -21.08
N THR A 258 -24.83 -11.95 -21.44
CA THR A 258 -25.67 -11.89 -22.64
C THR A 258 -27.14 -12.08 -22.27
N LEU A 259 -28.01 -11.24 -22.82
CA LEU A 259 -29.45 -11.41 -22.78
C LEU A 259 -29.97 -11.69 -24.17
N THR A 260 -30.98 -12.53 -24.27
CA THR A 260 -31.68 -12.89 -25.53
C THR A 260 -33.16 -12.89 -25.28
N GLY A 261 -33.96 -12.86 -26.35
CA GLY A 261 -35.40 -12.88 -26.24
C GLY A 261 -35.95 -11.54 -25.71
N LEU A 262 -35.35 -10.43 -26.12
CA LEU A 262 -35.70 -9.11 -25.65
C LEU A 262 -36.67 -8.42 -26.61
N THR A 263 -37.65 -7.72 -26.05
CA THR A 263 -38.48 -6.77 -26.79
C THR A 263 -37.71 -5.49 -27.06
N SER A 264 -38.18 -4.66 -27.97
CA SER A 264 -37.62 -3.30 -28.16
C SER A 264 -37.71 -2.47 -26.88
N GLY A 265 -36.71 -1.65 -26.64
CA GLY A 265 -36.62 -0.78 -25.47
C GLY A 265 -35.22 -0.72 -24.86
N TRP A 266 -35.11 0.05 -23.76
CA TRP A 266 -33.86 0.28 -23.06
C TRP A 266 -33.55 -0.77 -21.99
N TYR A 267 -32.32 -1.26 -21.97
CA TYR A 267 -31.79 -2.22 -21.02
C TYR A 267 -30.58 -1.61 -20.29
N LEU A 268 -30.69 -1.46 -18.99
CA LEU A 268 -29.62 -0.95 -18.12
C LEU A 268 -28.85 -2.12 -17.55
N ILE A 269 -27.53 -2.05 -17.58
CA ILE A 269 -26.61 -2.94 -16.87
C ILE A 269 -25.98 -2.21 -15.68
N THR A 270 -25.83 -2.91 -14.57
CA THR A 270 -25.00 -2.53 -13.44
C THR A 270 -24.03 -3.67 -13.20
N ALA A 271 -22.76 -3.40 -13.31
CA ALA A 271 -21.67 -4.29 -12.93
C ALA A 271 -21.07 -3.81 -11.60
N ILE A 272 -20.80 -4.74 -10.69
CA ILE A 272 -20.22 -4.46 -9.35
C ILE A 272 -19.00 -5.33 -9.20
N ASP A 273 -17.88 -4.74 -8.86
CA ASP A 273 -16.64 -5.44 -8.59
C ASP A 273 -16.55 -5.94 -7.13
N ALA A 274 -15.48 -6.69 -6.78
CA ALA A 274 -15.30 -7.24 -5.45
C ALA A 274 -15.08 -6.18 -4.35
N ASN A 275 -14.69 -4.97 -4.70
CA ASN A 275 -14.54 -3.82 -3.80
C ASN A 275 -15.85 -3.01 -3.66
N GLY A 276 -16.90 -3.36 -4.43
CA GLY A 276 -18.18 -2.66 -4.45
C GLY A 276 -18.21 -1.45 -5.37
N VAL A 277 -17.22 -1.30 -6.23
CA VAL A 277 -17.20 -0.25 -7.27
C VAL A 277 -18.22 -0.58 -8.34
N LEU A 278 -18.95 0.45 -8.81
CA LEU A 278 -20.04 0.32 -9.77
C LEU A 278 -19.59 0.82 -11.14
N ALA A 279 -19.87 0.04 -12.18
CA ALA A 279 -19.87 0.45 -13.57
C ALA A 279 -21.28 0.24 -14.16
N THR A 280 -21.80 1.21 -14.90
CA THR A 280 -23.15 1.15 -15.45
C THR A 280 -23.17 1.63 -16.89
N ASP A 281 -23.98 0.97 -17.69
CA ASP A 281 -24.25 1.40 -19.07
C ASP A 281 -25.68 1.03 -19.46
N SER A 282 -26.14 1.55 -20.58
CA SER A 282 -27.47 1.25 -21.12
C SER A 282 -27.43 1.10 -22.62
N VAL A 283 -28.21 0.16 -23.11
CA VAL A 283 -28.31 -0.16 -24.53
C VAL A 283 -29.75 -0.23 -24.93
N GLU A 284 -30.05 0.26 -26.12
CA GLU A 284 -31.38 0.17 -26.73
C GLU A 284 -31.43 -1.02 -27.72
N VAL A 285 -32.46 -1.83 -27.58
CA VAL A 285 -32.88 -2.77 -28.62
C VAL A 285 -33.97 -2.08 -29.44
N LEU A 286 -33.70 -1.82 -30.69
CA LEU A 286 -34.59 -1.11 -31.60
C LEU A 286 -35.68 -2.02 -32.15
N ALA A 287 -36.79 -1.45 -32.59
CA ALA A 287 -37.65 -2.02 -33.62
C ALA A 287 -37.24 -1.37 -34.95
N GLU A 288 -36.93 -2.16 -35.95
CA GLU A 288 -36.44 -1.69 -37.26
C GLU A 288 -37.58 -1.38 -38.24
N ASP A 289 -38.78 -1.84 -37.90
CA ASP A 289 -40.05 -1.68 -38.62
C ASP A 289 -41.12 -1.46 -37.56
N LEU A 290 -41.59 -0.21 -37.34
CA LEU A 290 -42.39 0.18 -36.19
C LEU A 290 -43.87 -0.21 -36.36
N ASP A 291 -44.40 -0.22 -37.51
CA ASP A 291 -45.79 -0.54 -37.84
C ASP A 291 -45.97 -2.01 -38.29
N CYS A 292 -44.86 -2.70 -38.59
CA CYS A 292 -44.81 -4.09 -38.99
C CYS A 292 -45.45 -4.41 -40.37
N ASP A 293 -45.31 -3.51 -41.26
CA ASP A 293 -45.81 -3.66 -42.62
C ASP A 293 -44.82 -4.40 -43.55
N GLY A 294 -43.55 -4.51 -43.14
CA GLY A 294 -42.46 -5.21 -43.81
C GLY A 294 -41.47 -4.28 -44.52
N ILE A 295 -41.68 -3.00 -44.41
CA ILE A 295 -40.72 -1.94 -44.84
C ILE A 295 -39.95 -1.51 -43.59
N LEU A 296 -38.65 -1.30 -43.73
CA LEU A 296 -37.86 -0.83 -42.58
C LEU A 296 -38.01 0.67 -42.42
N ASN A 297 -38.08 1.15 -41.15
CA ASN A 297 -38.13 2.58 -40.80
C ASN A 297 -37.10 3.44 -41.57
N VAL A 298 -35.94 2.87 -41.92
CA VAL A 298 -34.86 3.57 -42.67
C VAL A 298 -35.27 3.80 -44.12
N ASP A 299 -36.08 2.92 -44.65
CA ASP A 299 -36.52 2.93 -46.05
C ASP A 299 -37.76 3.83 -46.26
N GLU A 300 -38.55 4.02 -45.19
CA GLU A 300 -39.69 4.93 -45.09
C GLU A 300 -39.29 6.39 -44.79
N GLY A 301 -38.00 6.72 -44.91
CA GLY A 301 -37.46 8.05 -44.63
C GLY A 301 -37.17 8.33 -43.18
N GLY A 302 -37.24 7.30 -42.31
CA GLY A 302 -36.80 7.36 -40.92
C GLY A 302 -35.29 7.36 -40.84
N ILE A 303 -34.70 8.28 -40.00
CA ILE A 303 -33.27 8.23 -39.68
C ILE A 303 -33.13 7.49 -38.36
N PRO A 304 -32.52 6.31 -38.31
CA PRO A 304 -32.27 5.61 -37.07
C PRO A 304 -31.51 6.54 -36.07
N GLY A 305 -32.17 6.96 -35.00
CA GLY A 305 -31.56 7.78 -33.92
C GLY A 305 -31.33 9.25 -34.21
N GLY A 306 -31.88 9.81 -35.29
CA GLY A 306 -31.69 11.20 -35.69
C GLY A 306 -32.96 12.03 -35.52
N GLY A 307 -32.93 13.12 -34.72
CA GLY A 307 -34.02 14.09 -34.57
C GLY A 307 -34.30 14.95 -35.79
N GLY A 308 -34.47 14.35 -36.96
CA GLY A 308 -35.05 14.96 -38.15
C GLY A 308 -36.57 14.75 -38.10
N GLY A 309 -37.38 15.72 -38.46
CA GLY A 309 -38.83 15.57 -38.49
C GLY A 309 -39.20 14.32 -39.25
N LEU A 310 -40.02 13.49 -38.62
CA LEU A 310 -40.54 12.26 -39.19
C LEU A 310 -41.28 12.64 -40.45
N ALA A 311 -41.06 11.93 -41.55
CA ALA A 311 -41.87 12.10 -42.73
C ALA A 311 -43.31 11.72 -42.37
N ASP A 312 -44.29 12.49 -42.83
CA ASP A 312 -45.73 12.30 -42.67
C ASP A 312 -46.28 12.73 -44.04
N GLN A 313 -46.37 11.75 -44.92
CA GLN A 313 -46.55 12.03 -46.39
C GLN A 313 -47.99 12.46 -46.67
N ASP A 314 -48.98 11.87 -46.02
CA ASP A 314 -50.39 12.19 -46.19
C ASP A 314 -50.85 13.32 -45.27
N GLY A 315 -50.06 13.67 -44.22
CA GLY A 315 -50.34 14.75 -43.25
C GLY A 315 -51.43 14.44 -42.24
N ASP A 316 -51.66 13.18 -41.95
CA ASP A 316 -52.65 12.75 -40.98
C ASP A 316 -52.17 12.85 -39.54
N GLY A 317 -50.87 13.03 -39.32
CA GLY A 317 -50.20 13.20 -38.04
C GLY A 317 -49.58 11.90 -37.51
N ILE A 318 -49.60 10.82 -38.26
CA ILE A 318 -48.82 9.61 -38.02
C ILE A 318 -47.57 9.68 -38.92
N PRO A 319 -46.37 9.52 -38.37
CA PRO A 319 -45.16 9.47 -39.21
C PRO A 319 -45.16 8.20 -40.06
N ASN A 320 -44.65 8.27 -41.31
CA ASN A 320 -44.60 7.12 -42.24
C ASN A 320 -44.07 5.82 -41.57
N GLN A 321 -43.08 5.89 -40.73
CA GLN A 321 -42.51 4.72 -40.01
C GLN A 321 -43.44 4.11 -38.93
N GLU A 322 -44.57 4.71 -38.61
CA GLU A 322 -45.61 4.24 -37.67
C GLU A 322 -46.98 4.08 -38.39
N ASP A 323 -46.99 4.33 -39.72
CA ASP A 323 -48.16 4.35 -40.53
C ASP A 323 -48.08 3.25 -41.64
N THR A 324 -49.06 2.37 -41.68
CA THR A 324 -49.11 1.27 -42.62
C THR A 324 -49.73 1.64 -43.98
N ASP A 325 -50.01 2.95 -44.22
CA ASP A 325 -50.62 3.52 -45.42
C ASP A 325 -50.07 4.96 -45.55
N SER A 326 -48.75 5.08 -45.75
CA SER A 326 -47.97 6.32 -45.59
C SER A 326 -48.41 7.44 -46.49
N ASP A 327 -49.02 7.20 -47.67
CA ASP A 327 -49.51 8.20 -48.58
C ASP A 327 -51.04 8.45 -48.49
N GLY A 328 -51.78 7.61 -47.69
CA GLY A 328 -53.17 7.77 -47.33
C GLY A 328 -54.15 7.46 -48.49
N ASP A 329 -53.74 6.68 -49.47
CA ASP A 329 -54.57 6.35 -50.62
C ASP A 329 -55.52 5.18 -50.40
N GLY A 330 -55.31 4.39 -49.30
CA GLY A 330 -56.12 3.28 -48.87
C GLY A 330 -55.56 1.91 -49.32
N ILE A 331 -54.41 1.84 -49.89
CA ILE A 331 -53.61 0.66 -50.11
C ILE A 331 -52.53 0.66 -49.02
N GLY A 332 -52.14 -0.37 -48.46
CA GLY A 332 -51.10 -0.37 -47.40
C GLY A 332 -49.71 -0.58 -47.98
N ASP A 333 -48.72 0.12 -47.42
CA ASP A 333 -47.32 0.19 -47.85
C ASP A 333 -46.70 -1.17 -48.16
N ALA A 334 -47.00 -2.20 -47.35
CA ALA A 334 -46.59 -3.59 -47.59
C ALA A 334 -47.03 -4.19 -48.92
N TYR A 335 -48.12 -3.71 -49.50
CA TYR A 335 -48.63 -4.16 -50.80
C TYR A 335 -48.00 -3.38 -51.98
N GLU A 336 -47.53 -2.16 -51.68
CA GLU A 336 -46.96 -1.24 -52.67
C GLU A 336 -45.47 -1.41 -52.79
N PHE A 337 -44.81 -1.83 -51.73
CA PHE A 337 -43.35 -1.99 -51.70
C PHE A 337 -42.78 -2.95 -52.76
N ASP A 338 -43.55 -4.00 -53.12
CA ASP A 338 -43.24 -4.93 -54.22
C ASP A 338 -44.52 -5.12 -55.03
N SER A 339 -45.02 -4.03 -55.59
CA SER A 339 -46.32 -3.98 -56.31
C SER A 339 -46.33 -4.88 -57.56
N ASN A 340 -45.19 -5.10 -58.14
CA ASN A 340 -45.03 -5.95 -59.35
C ASN A 340 -44.74 -7.42 -59.02
N GLY A 341 -44.44 -7.77 -57.75
CA GLY A 341 -44.21 -9.12 -57.24
C GLY A 341 -42.89 -9.76 -57.73
N ASP A 342 -41.89 -8.99 -58.04
CA ASP A 342 -40.59 -9.49 -58.52
C ASP A 342 -39.61 -9.77 -57.37
N GLY A 343 -39.91 -9.41 -56.13
CA GLY A 343 -39.10 -9.56 -54.93
C GLY A 343 -38.01 -8.50 -54.82
N ILE A 344 -38.17 -7.37 -55.54
CA ILE A 344 -37.32 -6.19 -55.44
C ILE A 344 -38.19 -5.05 -54.94
N GLY A 345 -38.09 -4.66 -53.68
CA GLY A 345 -38.84 -3.57 -53.11
C GLY A 345 -38.50 -2.21 -53.73
N PHE A 346 -39.23 -1.15 -53.39
CA PHE A 346 -39.15 0.19 -53.95
C PHE A 346 -39.60 0.33 -55.41
N ASP A 347 -40.73 -0.27 -55.72
CA ASP A 347 -41.36 -0.02 -57.01
C ASP A 347 -41.75 1.47 -57.15
N ASP A 348 -41.57 2.01 -58.35
CA ASP A 348 -41.90 3.37 -58.81
C ASP A 348 -42.47 3.21 -60.20
N CYS A 349 -43.75 2.94 -60.26
CA CYS A 349 -44.36 2.45 -61.47
C CYS A 349 -44.64 3.56 -62.51
N ASP A 350 -44.73 4.81 -62.09
CA ASP A 350 -44.85 5.97 -63.00
C ASP A 350 -43.51 6.64 -63.28
N ASN A 351 -42.42 6.23 -62.56
CA ASN A 351 -41.06 6.72 -62.67
C ASN A 351 -40.92 8.22 -62.36
N ASP A 352 -41.65 8.74 -61.38
CA ASP A 352 -41.54 10.12 -60.94
C ASP A 352 -40.42 10.32 -59.88
N GLY A 353 -39.92 9.27 -59.26
CA GLY A 353 -38.83 9.24 -58.30
C GLY A 353 -39.29 9.10 -56.86
N LEU A 354 -40.60 8.92 -56.59
CA LEU A 354 -41.14 8.47 -55.34
C LEU A 354 -41.45 6.98 -55.44
N PRO A 355 -41.14 6.16 -54.43
CA PRO A 355 -41.64 4.77 -54.39
C PRO A 355 -43.16 4.72 -54.25
N ASP A 356 -43.83 3.67 -54.80
CA ASP A 356 -45.27 3.54 -54.81
C ASP A 356 -45.90 3.71 -53.42
N PHE A 357 -45.26 3.22 -52.36
CA PHE A 357 -45.75 3.34 -50.97
C PHE A 357 -45.65 4.77 -50.36
N LEU A 358 -45.11 5.71 -51.06
CA LEU A 358 -45.02 7.13 -50.70
C LEU A 358 -45.71 8.04 -51.76
N ASP A 359 -46.40 7.44 -52.70
CA ASP A 359 -46.94 8.17 -53.86
C ASP A 359 -48.47 7.91 -54.02
N SER A 360 -49.27 8.91 -53.63
CA SER A 360 -50.72 8.88 -53.68
C SER A 360 -51.34 8.95 -55.08
N ASP A 361 -50.55 9.15 -56.16
CA ASP A 361 -51.03 9.16 -57.50
C ASP A 361 -50.75 7.91 -58.32
N GLU A 362 -51.10 6.83 -57.72
CA GLU A 362 -51.01 5.46 -58.15
C GLU A 362 -50.80 5.23 -59.64
N CYS A 363 -50.03 4.16 -59.91
CA CYS A 363 -50.01 3.53 -61.20
C CYS A 363 -51.41 3.19 -61.67
N THR A 364 -52.03 4.09 -62.38
CA THR A 364 -53.19 3.69 -63.17
C THR A 364 -52.74 2.60 -64.09
N LEU A 365 -53.06 1.35 -63.76
CA LEU A 365 -53.06 0.29 -64.76
C LEU A 365 -53.90 0.87 -65.89
N GLU A 366 -53.25 1.41 -66.93
CA GLU A 366 -53.95 1.65 -68.17
C GLU A 366 -54.51 0.29 -68.58
N ALA A 367 -55.75 0.02 -68.16
CA ALA A 367 -56.46 -1.10 -68.68
C ALA A 367 -56.29 -1.05 -70.18
N ALA A 368 -55.45 -1.95 -70.65
CA ALA A 368 -55.29 -2.04 -72.10
C ALA A 368 -56.64 -2.00 -72.73
N THR A 369 -57.03 -0.81 -73.21
CA THR A 369 -58.30 -0.55 -73.82
C THR A 369 -58.35 -1.48 -75.03
N VAL A 370 -59.13 -2.46 -74.85
CA VAL A 370 -59.77 -3.40 -75.72
C VAL A 370 -59.38 -4.87 -75.46
N LEU A 371 -60.03 -5.42 -74.47
CA LEU A 371 -60.38 -6.82 -74.50
C LEU A 371 -61.58 -6.94 -75.45
N THR A 372 -61.35 -7.20 -76.72
CA THR A 372 -62.41 -7.71 -77.57
C THR A 372 -62.27 -9.24 -77.58
N PRO A 373 -63.16 -9.95 -76.94
CA PRO A 373 -63.25 -11.43 -77.08
C PRO A 373 -63.72 -11.71 -78.51
N ASP A 374 -62.80 -11.79 -79.47
CA ASP A 374 -63.12 -12.13 -80.84
C ASP A 374 -62.78 -13.61 -81.15
N ASN A 375 -62.31 -14.33 -80.06
CA ASN A 375 -62.03 -15.79 -80.11
C ASN A 375 -60.88 -16.15 -81.09
N ASP A 376 -59.95 -15.23 -81.34
CA ASP A 376 -58.81 -15.44 -82.24
C ASP A 376 -57.61 -16.15 -81.55
N GLY A 377 -57.74 -16.43 -80.20
CA GLY A 377 -56.72 -17.11 -79.39
C GLY A 377 -55.61 -16.20 -78.87
N ASN A 378 -55.70 -14.88 -79.01
CA ASN A 378 -54.81 -13.89 -78.43
C ASN A 378 -55.58 -13.08 -77.39
N ASN A 379 -55.15 -13.07 -76.11
CA ASN A 379 -55.75 -12.30 -75.01
C ASN A 379 -57.20 -12.68 -74.54
N ASP A 380 -57.61 -13.96 -74.87
CA ASP A 380 -58.97 -14.43 -74.48
C ASP A 380 -59.17 -14.79 -73.02
N PHE A 381 -58.14 -14.80 -72.21
CA PHE A 381 -58.23 -15.23 -70.81
C PHE A 381 -57.40 -14.30 -69.94
N TRP A 382 -58.10 -13.78 -68.92
CA TRP A 382 -57.46 -13.17 -67.75
C TRP A 382 -57.09 -14.24 -66.77
N THR A 383 -55.82 -14.37 -66.40
CA THR A 383 -55.38 -14.96 -65.14
C THR A 383 -54.95 -13.83 -64.26
N ILE A 384 -55.77 -13.49 -63.27
CA ILE A 384 -55.33 -12.71 -62.14
C ILE A 384 -54.42 -13.62 -61.32
N PRO A 385 -53.19 -13.19 -61.00
CA PRO A 385 -52.30 -13.98 -60.21
C PRO A 385 -52.81 -14.24 -58.81
#